data_7aff178e324c4a933d8865352955ef1d
#
_entry.id   7aff178e324c4a933d8865352955ef1d
#
_cell.length_a   1.000
_cell.length_b   1.000
_cell.length_c   1.000
_cell.angle_alpha   90.00
_cell.angle_beta   90.00
_cell.angle_gamma   90.00
#
_symmetry.space_group_name_H-M   'P 1'
#
loop_
_entity.id
_entity.type
_entity.pdbx_description
1 polymer ?
#
loop_
_entity_poly.entity_id
_entity_poly.type
_entity_poly.pdbx_seq_one_letter_code
_entity_poly.pdbx_strand_id
1 'polypeptide(L)'
;MRFIEHPILEFEKKRGKKISFTYNGRKIECYDNETIASALHASGIKVLSKSSNLLRPRGFYCAIGKCASCVMTVNGIPNIKTCMTLAEEGMKVESQGGLASLQNINPRKGKKEKMETEIAIVGGGPAGLSAALEAAKYNKVVLIDENYTLGGQLIKQTHKFFGSKEQRASVRGIKIAEYLCKDVSENKNIKILLNSSVIGYYNEKGHNLTIVKDNETLIKLKTEKIIVATGASENTLIFENNDLPGIYGAGAVQTLMNVYGVKPGDKVLMVGAGNVGLIVSYQLLQAGVDVLCVVEALPKIGGYNVHAAKLRRCGVPILTRHSILKAYGEDVLKGATIVKLDENWNPIKGTEKDIEVDVICLAVGLSPSIELLRQIGCSTKYIPELGGNVIIHNKYLETEIEGIYIAGDCSGIGEASTAMLEGKIAGLSAVLSIRENKKVENSREELIKDLENLREGPFGERPRIGKEKLFKVLK
;
A
#
# COMPACT_ATOMS: atom_id res chain seq x y z
N MET A 1 15.77 5.37 -17.34
CA MET A 1 14.36 5.78 -17.14
C MET A 1 14.14 6.60 -15.85
N ARG A 2 15.21 7.14 -15.23
CA ARG A 2 15.09 8.03 -14.05
C ARG A 2 14.74 9.44 -14.47
N PHE A 3 13.86 10.11 -13.69
CA PHE A 3 13.59 11.54 -13.89
C PHE A 3 14.82 12.38 -13.56
N ILE A 4 15.03 13.43 -14.32
CA ILE A 4 15.99 14.51 -14.02
C ILE A 4 15.22 15.61 -13.27
N GLU A 5 14.07 16.00 -13.79
CA GLU A 5 13.22 17.07 -13.23
C GLU A 5 11.80 16.58 -12.92
N HIS A 6 11.20 17.12 -11.87
CA HIS A 6 9.81 16.88 -11.53
C HIS A 6 9.22 18.13 -10.84
N PRO A 7 7.99 18.56 -11.19
CA PRO A 7 7.44 19.85 -10.72
C PRO A 7 7.18 19.93 -9.20
N ILE A 8 7.25 18.78 -8.48
CA ILE A 8 6.93 18.72 -7.05
C ILE A 8 8.05 18.06 -6.25
N LEU A 9 8.76 17.10 -6.83
CA LEU A 9 9.73 16.23 -6.14
C LEU A 9 11.15 16.63 -6.53
N GLU A 10 12.00 16.91 -5.56
CA GLU A 10 13.40 17.29 -5.73
C GLU A 10 14.29 16.03 -5.66
N PHE A 11 14.25 15.20 -6.71
CA PHE A 11 14.99 13.92 -6.71
C PHE A 11 16.50 14.10 -6.62
N GLU A 12 17.07 15.14 -7.22
CA GLU A 12 18.52 15.40 -7.14
C GLU A 12 19.01 15.54 -5.70
N LYS A 13 18.20 16.14 -4.83
CA LYS A 13 18.51 16.31 -3.39
C LYS A 13 18.20 15.07 -2.55
N LYS A 14 17.33 14.17 -3.05
CA LYS A 14 16.84 12.99 -2.32
C LYS A 14 17.52 11.69 -2.74
N ARG A 15 18.26 11.67 -3.84
CA ARG A 15 19.00 10.48 -4.27
C ARG A 15 20.10 10.16 -3.27
N GLY A 16 20.20 8.89 -2.91
CA GLY A 16 21.23 8.37 -2.05
C GLY A 16 22.62 8.32 -2.73
N LYS A 17 23.52 7.58 -2.15
CA LYS A 17 24.86 7.33 -2.68
C LYS A 17 24.77 6.43 -3.93
N LYS A 18 25.54 6.72 -4.97
CA LYS A 18 25.67 5.82 -6.13
C LYS A 18 26.36 4.53 -5.71
N ILE A 19 25.76 3.41 -6.05
CA ILE A 19 26.24 2.05 -5.79
C ILE A 19 26.02 1.19 -7.04
N SER A 20 26.54 -0.03 -7.01
CA SER A 20 26.33 -1.01 -8.07
C SER A 20 26.15 -2.42 -7.54
N PHE A 21 25.33 -3.20 -8.23
CA PHE A 21 25.18 -4.63 -8.01
C PHE A 21 25.23 -5.40 -9.35
N THR A 22 25.28 -6.72 -9.31
CA THR A 22 25.22 -7.55 -10.52
C THR A 22 23.83 -8.18 -10.69
N TYR A 23 23.29 -8.15 -11.92
CA TYR A 23 22.07 -8.87 -12.31
C TYR A 23 22.38 -9.82 -13.45
N ASN A 24 22.27 -11.12 -13.23
CA ASN A 24 22.66 -12.18 -14.18
C ASN A 24 24.05 -11.93 -14.79
N GLY A 25 25.02 -11.53 -13.96
CA GLY A 25 26.39 -11.19 -14.37
C GLY A 25 26.59 -9.80 -14.96
N ARG A 26 25.54 -9.04 -15.29
CA ARG A 26 25.61 -7.67 -15.79
C ARG A 26 25.66 -6.67 -14.63
N LYS A 27 26.58 -5.70 -14.67
CA LYS A 27 26.65 -4.60 -13.70
C LYS A 27 25.46 -3.65 -13.86
N ILE A 28 24.77 -3.32 -12.77
CA ILE A 28 23.67 -2.37 -12.68
C ILE A 28 24.08 -1.23 -11.74
N GLU A 29 24.03 0.00 -12.22
CA GLU A 29 24.26 1.20 -11.40
C GLU A 29 22.95 1.73 -10.87
N CYS A 30 22.92 2.06 -9.56
CA CYS A 30 21.74 2.53 -8.87
C CYS A 30 22.11 3.43 -7.69
N TYR A 31 21.13 3.74 -6.84
CA TYR A 31 21.31 4.47 -5.60
C TYR A 31 20.94 3.57 -4.42
N ASP A 32 21.61 3.75 -3.26
CA ASP A 32 21.41 2.93 -2.06
C ASP A 32 20.02 3.09 -1.42
N ASN A 33 19.25 4.08 -1.83
CA ASN A 33 17.85 4.27 -1.45
C ASN A 33 16.85 3.76 -2.49
N GLU A 34 17.30 3.05 -3.53
CA GLU A 34 16.45 2.33 -4.49
C GLU A 34 16.31 0.86 -4.08
N THR A 35 15.15 0.27 -4.32
CA THR A 35 15.02 -1.20 -4.22
C THR A 35 15.64 -1.87 -5.46
N ILE A 36 16.00 -3.14 -5.31
CA ILE A 36 16.55 -3.92 -6.42
C ILE A 36 15.63 -3.85 -7.65
N ALA A 37 14.31 -4.05 -7.45
CA ALA A 37 13.34 -4.02 -8.55
C ALA A 37 13.20 -2.64 -9.20
N SER A 38 13.23 -1.55 -8.43
CA SER A 38 13.18 -0.19 -9.00
C SER A 38 14.46 0.17 -9.77
N ALA A 39 15.62 -0.27 -9.29
CA ALA A 39 16.91 -0.10 -9.97
C ALA A 39 16.96 -0.88 -11.30
N LEU A 40 16.46 -2.12 -11.32
CA LEU A 40 16.35 -2.92 -12.55
C LEU A 40 15.39 -2.26 -13.54
N HIS A 41 14.23 -1.81 -13.07
CA HIS A 41 13.25 -1.09 -13.89
C HIS A 41 13.84 0.19 -14.48
N ALA A 42 14.55 0.99 -13.69
CA ALA A 42 15.26 2.19 -14.14
C ALA A 42 16.32 1.90 -15.21
N SER A 43 16.87 0.68 -15.22
CA SER A 43 17.83 0.18 -16.21
C SER A 43 17.17 -0.48 -17.44
N GLY A 44 15.83 -0.39 -17.56
CA GLY A 44 15.07 -0.94 -18.69
C GLY A 44 14.71 -2.43 -18.56
N ILE A 45 15.00 -3.06 -17.42
CA ILE A 45 14.68 -4.47 -17.17
C ILE A 45 13.28 -4.55 -16.58
N LYS A 46 12.30 -4.92 -17.42
CA LYS A 46 10.89 -5.05 -17.03
C LYS A 46 10.52 -6.47 -16.59
N VAL A 47 11.16 -7.51 -17.13
CA VAL A 47 10.95 -8.92 -16.74
C VAL A 47 11.83 -9.22 -15.52
N LEU A 48 11.22 -9.49 -14.38
CA LEU A 48 11.92 -9.73 -13.11
C LEU A 48 12.02 -11.22 -12.77
N SER A 49 10.96 -11.98 -13.05
CA SER A 49 10.90 -13.42 -12.78
C SER A 49 10.02 -14.12 -13.82
N LYS A 50 9.90 -15.45 -13.71
CA LYS A 50 8.95 -16.26 -14.49
C LYS A 50 8.07 -17.07 -13.55
N SER A 51 6.82 -17.27 -13.95
CA SER A 51 5.87 -18.08 -13.16
C SER A 51 6.32 -19.53 -13.08
N SER A 52 5.91 -20.23 -11.99
CA SER A 52 6.39 -21.57 -11.67
C SER A 52 6.00 -22.64 -12.72
N ASN A 53 4.76 -22.60 -13.24
CA ASN A 53 4.27 -23.65 -14.12
C ASN A 53 4.38 -23.29 -15.59
N LEU A 54 3.89 -22.12 -15.99
CA LEU A 54 3.80 -21.73 -17.38
C LEU A 54 5.02 -20.93 -17.87
N LEU A 55 5.97 -20.65 -16.99
CA LEU A 55 7.17 -19.83 -17.26
C LEU A 55 6.85 -18.48 -17.91
N ARG A 56 5.64 -17.96 -17.69
CA ARG A 56 5.22 -16.66 -18.18
C ARG A 56 6.02 -15.54 -17.48
N PRO A 57 6.41 -14.48 -18.20
CA PRO A 57 7.16 -13.38 -17.63
C PRO A 57 6.35 -12.67 -16.52
N ARG A 58 7.05 -12.21 -15.50
CA ARG A 58 6.51 -11.44 -14.37
C ARG A 58 7.31 -10.17 -14.19
N GLY A 59 6.63 -9.06 -13.92
CA GLY A 59 7.23 -7.74 -13.74
C GLY A 59 6.94 -7.12 -12.39
N PHE A 60 7.26 -5.85 -12.27
CA PHE A 60 6.94 -5.02 -11.12
C PHE A 60 5.44 -4.73 -11.11
N TYR A 61 4.68 -5.22 -10.10
CA TYR A 61 3.22 -5.12 -10.10
C TYR A 61 2.66 -4.37 -8.90
N CYS A 62 2.92 -4.78 -7.64
CA CYS A 62 2.27 -4.21 -6.46
C CYS A 62 3.13 -3.23 -5.65
N ALA A 63 4.45 -3.34 -5.69
CA ALA A 63 5.43 -2.55 -4.91
C ALA A 63 5.23 -2.58 -3.38
N ILE A 64 4.52 -3.57 -2.85
CA ILE A 64 4.21 -3.75 -1.42
C ILE A 64 4.47 -5.19 -0.95
N GLY A 65 5.26 -5.97 -1.68
CA GLY A 65 5.64 -7.33 -1.28
C GLY A 65 4.55 -8.39 -1.29
N LYS A 66 3.32 -8.13 -1.78
CA LYS A 66 2.20 -9.08 -1.70
C LYS A 66 2.08 -10.02 -2.91
N CYS A 67 2.32 -9.55 -4.13
CA CYS A 67 2.03 -10.31 -5.36
C CYS A 67 3.08 -11.35 -5.75
N ALA A 68 4.27 -11.34 -5.15
CA ALA A 68 5.42 -12.20 -5.44
C ALA A 68 5.92 -12.17 -6.92
N SER A 69 5.48 -11.21 -7.74
CA SER A 69 5.91 -11.09 -9.15
C SER A 69 7.37 -10.63 -9.30
N CYS A 70 7.96 -10.07 -8.27
CA CYS A 70 9.33 -9.55 -8.26
C CYS A 70 10.32 -10.45 -7.50
N VAL A 71 9.97 -11.72 -7.25
CA VAL A 71 10.87 -12.63 -6.50
C VAL A 71 12.09 -12.98 -7.34
N MET A 72 13.27 -12.91 -6.71
CA MET A 72 14.56 -13.22 -7.31
C MET A 72 15.45 -13.94 -6.31
N THR A 73 16.56 -14.48 -6.79
CA THR A 73 17.64 -14.97 -5.94
C THR A 73 18.61 -13.82 -5.68
N VAL A 74 18.82 -13.47 -4.41
CA VAL A 74 19.74 -12.41 -3.98
C VAL A 74 20.80 -13.00 -3.07
N ASN A 75 22.07 -12.84 -3.44
CA ASN A 75 23.21 -13.41 -2.71
C ASN A 75 23.03 -14.91 -2.43
N GLY A 76 22.45 -15.65 -3.38
CA GLY A 76 22.18 -17.08 -3.27
C GLY A 76 20.91 -17.44 -2.47
N ILE A 77 20.20 -16.48 -1.91
CA ILE A 77 18.94 -16.69 -1.18
C ILE A 77 17.77 -16.51 -2.17
N PRO A 78 16.97 -17.55 -2.44
CA PRO A 78 15.83 -17.46 -3.35
C PRO A 78 14.61 -16.81 -2.71
N ASN A 79 13.62 -16.47 -3.55
CA ASN A 79 12.33 -15.90 -3.17
C ASN A 79 12.40 -14.54 -2.45
N ILE A 80 13.48 -13.79 -2.65
CA ILE A 80 13.59 -12.43 -2.12
C ILE A 80 12.65 -11.49 -2.91
N LYS A 81 11.80 -10.78 -2.21
CA LYS A 81 10.87 -9.79 -2.77
C LYS A 81 11.62 -8.50 -3.10
N THR A 82 12.16 -8.41 -4.30
CA THR A 82 13.06 -7.31 -4.71
C THR A 82 12.42 -5.93 -4.75
N CYS A 83 11.09 -5.83 -4.77
CA CYS A 83 10.39 -4.55 -4.61
C CYS A 83 10.43 -3.97 -3.19
N MET A 84 10.79 -4.80 -2.19
CA MET A 84 10.88 -4.43 -0.76
C MET A 84 12.32 -4.41 -0.25
N THR A 85 13.28 -4.92 -1.04
CA THR A 85 14.68 -5.07 -0.65
C THR A 85 15.50 -3.94 -1.27
N LEU A 86 16.16 -3.13 -0.44
CA LEU A 86 17.07 -2.08 -0.89
C LEU A 86 18.28 -2.72 -1.61
N ALA A 87 18.77 -2.02 -2.62
CA ALA A 87 20.01 -2.40 -3.29
C ALA A 87 21.22 -2.04 -2.40
N GLU A 88 22.22 -2.92 -2.36
CA GLU A 88 23.48 -2.71 -1.65
C GLU A 88 24.67 -2.94 -2.59
N GLU A 89 25.79 -2.28 -2.31
CA GLU A 89 27.01 -2.40 -3.11
C GLU A 89 27.48 -3.86 -3.19
N GLY A 90 27.73 -4.32 -4.42
CA GLY A 90 28.28 -5.66 -4.67
C GLY A 90 27.31 -6.83 -4.55
N MET A 91 26.00 -6.60 -4.31
CA MET A 91 25.00 -7.68 -4.31
C MET A 91 25.02 -8.47 -5.63
N LYS A 92 24.72 -9.77 -5.52
CA LYS A 92 24.48 -10.65 -6.68
C LYS A 92 23.00 -10.95 -6.78
N VAL A 93 22.37 -10.52 -7.85
CA VAL A 93 20.95 -10.71 -8.12
C VAL A 93 20.80 -11.58 -9.37
N GLU A 94 19.98 -12.60 -9.28
CA GLU A 94 19.71 -13.53 -10.38
C GLU A 94 18.20 -13.67 -10.58
N SER A 95 17.76 -13.67 -11.84
CA SER A 95 16.36 -13.93 -12.18
C SER A 95 15.96 -15.33 -11.73
N GLN A 96 14.76 -15.47 -11.20
CA GLN A 96 14.21 -16.74 -10.77
C GLN A 96 13.14 -17.21 -11.76
N GLY A 97 13.32 -18.41 -12.31
CA GLY A 97 12.35 -19.10 -13.16
C GLY A 97 11.85 -20.37 -12.50
N GLY A 98 10.55 -20.58 -12.45
CA GLY A 98 9.96 -21.76 -11.85
C GLY A 98 10.10 -21.83 -10.33
N LEU A 99 10.20 -23.04 -9.79
CA LEU A 99 10.45 -23.25 -8.36
C LEU A 99 11.91 -22.96 -8.04
N ALA A 100 12.12 -22.24 -6.95
CA ALA A 100 13.46 -21.99 -6.45
C ALA A 100 14.14 -23.25 -5.96
N SER A 101 15.38 -23.47 -6.32
CA SER A 101 16.22 -24.48 -5.69
C SER A 101 16.84 -23.91 -4.42
N LEU A 102 16.66 -24.64 -3.31
CA LEU A 102 17.40 -24.34 -2.09
C LEU A 102 18.87 -24.73 -2.34
N GLN A 103 19.76 -23.74 -2.26
CA GLN A 103 21.19 -24.03 -2.29
C GLN A 103 21.59 -24.68 -0.97
N ASN A 104 22.63 -25.51 -0.98
CA ASN A 104 23.27 -26.04 0.24
C ASN A 104 24.00 -24.89 0.95
N ILE A 105 23.22 -24.03 1.60
CA ILE A 105 23.76 -22.96 2.44
C ILE A 105 23.90 -23.51 3.85
N ASN A 106 25.06 -23.39 4.44
CA ASN A 106 25.21 -23.63 5.87
C ASN A 106 24.25 -22.69 6.61
N PRO A 107 23.26 -23.22 7.35
CA PRO A 107 22.28 -22.40 8.01
C PRO A 107 22.97 -21.46 9.00
N ARG A 108 22.86 -20.16 8.78
CA ARG A 108 23.28 -19.17 9.76
C ARG A 108 22.36 -19.28 10.98
N LYS A 109 22.94 -19.31 12.17
CA LYS A 109 22.16 -19.35 13.41
C LYS A 109 21.51 -17.99 13.59
N GLY A 110 20.18 -17.89 13.37
CA GLY A 110 19.42 -16.67 13.59
C GLY A 110 19.48 -16.22 15.05
N LYS A 111 19.39 -14.91 15.26
CA LYS A 111 19.29 -14.32 16.61
C LYS A 111 17.87 -14.52 17.16
N LYS A 112 17.75 -14.66 18.47
CA LYS A 112 16.47 -14.72 19.18
C LYS A 112 16.44 -13.65 20.26
N GLU A 113 15.40 -12.81 20.24
CA GLU A 113 15.19 -11.74 21.20
C GLU A 113 13.83 -11.89 21.88
N LYS A 114 13.72 -11.40 23.11
CA LYS A 114 12.47 -11.22 23.82
C LYS A 114 12.27 -9.75 24.09
N MET A 115 11.04 -9.27 23.95
CA MET A 115 10.68 -7.88 24.18
C MET A 115 9.32 -7.82 24.84
N GLU A 116 9.08 -6.79 25.63
CA GLU A 116 7.77 -6.50 26.24
C GLU A 116 7.40 -5.03 26.01
N THR A 117 6.12 -4.77 25.87
CA THR A 117 5.55 -3.42 25.78
C THR A 117 4.10 -3.43 26.27
N GLU A 118 3.55 -2.28 26.59
CA GLU A 118 2.13 -2.16 26.93
C GLU A 118 1.26 -2.23 25.66
N ILE A 119 1.65 -1.51 24.59
CA ILE A 119 0.91 -1.45 23.33
C ILE A 119 1.82 -1.76 22.16
N ALA A 120 1.45 -2.76 21.35
CA ALA A 120 2.09 -3.06 20.07
C ALA A 120 1.22 -2.57 18.92
N ILE A 121 1.84 -1.89 17.93
CA ILE A 121 1.16 -1.38 16.74
C ILE A 121 1.80 -2.01 15.51
N VAL A 122 1.00 -2.65 14.67
CA VAL A 122 1.44 -3.33 13.44
C VAL A 122 1.01 -2.51 12.22
N GLY A 123 1.97 -1.90 11.56
CA GLY A 123 1.82 -1.01 10.41
C GLY A 123 2.17 0.44 10.74
N GLY A 124 3.18 1.00 10.06
CA GLY A 124 3.69 2.36 10.22
C GLY A 124 3.13 3.36 9.19
N GLY A 125 1.92 3.12 8.68
CA GLY A 125 1.16 4.05 7.85
C GLY A 125 0.47 5.16 8.65
N PRO A 126 -0.37 6.02 8.01
CA PRO A 126 -1.01 7.16 8.69
C PRO A 126 -1.83 6.76 9.93
N ALA A 127 -2.53 5.64 9.89
CA ALA A 127 -3.29 5.13 11.03
C ALA A 127 -2.37 4.70 12.19
N GLY A 128 -1.36 3.86 11.90
CA GLY A 128 -0.44 3.36 12.93
C GLY A 128 0.42 4.46 13.54
N LEU A 129 0.93 5.42 12.74
CA LEU A 129 1.66 6.59 13.25
C LEU A 129 0.80 7.44 14.18
N SER A 130 -0.46 7.69 13.80
CA SER A 130 -1.40 8.45 14.61
C SER A 130 -1.77 7.72 15.90
N ALA A 131 -1.95 6.40 15.84
CA ALA A 131 -2.19 5.56 17.02
C ALA A 131 -0.99 5.59 17.97
N ALA A 132 0.23 5.47 17.42
CA ALA A 132 1.46 5.50 18.20
C ALA A 132 1.65 6.83 18.96
N LEU A 133 1.40 7.96 18.29
CA LEU A 133 1.52 9.29 18.91
C LEU A 133 0.50 9.50 20.04
N GLU A 134 -0.74 9.04 19.86
CA GLU A 134 -1.74 9.17 20.92
C GLU A 134 -1.48 8.22 22.09
N ALA A 135 -1.18 6.95 21.81
CA ALA A 135 -0.91 5.96 22.84
C ALA A 135 0.35 6.29 23.65
N ALA A 136 1.39 6.80 23.00
CA ALA A 136 2.69 7.11 23.61
C ALA A 136 2.65 8.29 24.60
N LYS A 137 1.55 9.07 24.65
CA LYS A 137 1.32 10.07 25.70
C LYS A 137 1.15 9.44 27.09
N TYR A 138 0.80 8.15 27.15
CA TYR A 138 0.40 7.46 28.37
C TYR A 138 1.14 6.14 28.59
N ASN A 139 1.59 5.47 27.54
CA ASN A 139 2.10 4.09 27.57
C ASN A 139 3.39 3.93 26.74
N LYS A 140 4.13 2.85 26.99
CA LYS A 140 5.22 2.41 26.12
C LYS A 140 4.63 1.71 24.88
N VAL A 141 5.15 2.08 23.70
CA VAL A 141 4.66 1.61 22.41
C VAL A 141 5.80 0.98 21.61
N VAL A 142 5.53 -0.17 20.98
CA VAL A 142 6.36 -0.72 19.92
C VAL A 142 5.60 -0.60 18.61
N LEU A 143 6.15 0.16 17.66
CA LEU A 143 5.63 0.32 16.30
C LEU A 143 6.42 -0.57 15.35
N ILE A 144 5.74 -1.47 14.64
CA ILE A 144 6.33 -2.50 13.78
C ILE A 144 5.91 -2.23 12.34
N ASP A 145 6.88 -2.18 11.41
CA ASP A 145 6.60 -2.08 9.97
C ASP A 145 7.51 -3.02 9.17
N GLU A 146 6.96 -3.67 8.15
CA GLU A 146 7.71 -4.55 7.25
C GLU A 146 8.59 -3.78 6.27
N ASN A 147 8.32 -2.47 6.06
CA ASN A 147 9.10 -1.62 5.19
C ASN A 147 10.38 -1.11 5.88
N TYR A 148 11.32 -0.67 5.06
CA TYR A 148 12.53 0.00 5.51
C TYR A 148 12.31 1.47 5.92
N THR A 149 11.09 2.01 5.74
CA THR A 149 10.71 3.39 6.10
C THR A 149 9.26 3.46 6.58
N LEU A 150 8.98 4.40 7.47
CA LEU A 150 7.64 4.73 7.91
C LEU A 150 6.89 5.62 6.91
N GLY A 151 5.58 5.80 7.12
CA GLY A 151 4.72 6.71 6.38
C GLY A 151 3.70 5.99 5.48
N GLY A 152 3.90 4.71 5.22
CA GLY A 152 2.97 3.87 4.43
C GLY A 152 2.65 4.50 3.07
N GLN A 153 1.36 4.58 2.73
CA GLN A 153 0.95 5.12 1.42
C GLN A 153 1.10 6.64 1.28
N LEU A 154 1.30 7.39 2.39
CA LEU A 154 1.48 8.85 2.34
C LEU A 154 2.78 9.27 1.63
N ILE A 155 3.86 8.46 1.73
CA ILE A 155 5.18 8.83 1.18
C ILE A 155 5.19 9.02 -0.34
N LYS A 156 4.18 8.56 -1.05
CA LYS A 156 4.04 8.68 -2.51
C LYS A 156 2.90 9.60 -2.97
N GLN A 157 2.15 10.20 -2.02
CA GLN A 157 1.01 11.05 -2.33
C GLN A 157 1.41 12.51 -2.47
N THR A 158 1.66 12.94 -3.72
CA THR A 158 2.08 14.32 -4.06
C THR A 158 0.91 15.30 -4.15
N HIS A 159 -0.34 14.83 -4.17
CA HIS A 159 -1.52 15.70 -4.18
C HIS A 159 -1.80 16.30 -2.79
N LYS A 160 -2.54 17.40 -2.76
CA LYS A 160 -3.02 18.03 -1.53
C LYS A 160 -4.28 17.34 -1.05
N PHE A 161 -4.40 17.13 0.25
CA PHE A 161 -5.56 16.48 0.86
C PHE A 161 -6.74 17.43 0.98
N PHE A 162 -7.93 16.85 0.93
CA PHE A 162 -9.18 17.47 1.33
C PHE A 162 -9.51 17.10 2.79
N GLY A 163 -10.50 17.78 3.37
CA GLY A 163 -10.94 17.56 4.74
C GLY A 163 -10.79 18.82 5.59
N SER A 164 -10.69 18.67 6.91
CA SER A 164 -10.55 19.77 7.85
C SER A 164 -9.09 20.20 8.03
N LYS A 165 -8.89 21.40 8.62
CA LYS A 165 -7.54 21.90 8.95
C LYS A 165 -6.85 21.00 9.99
N GLU A 166 -7.62 20.47 10.94
CA GLU A 166 -7.15 19.58 11.99
C GLU A 166 -6.58 18.28 11.40
N GLN A 167 -7.11 17.84 10.25
CA GLN A 167 -6.64 16.69 9.50
C GLN A 167 -5.69 17.09 8.36
N ARG A 168 -5.06 18.27 8.45
CA ARG A 168 -4.04 18.78 7.53
C ARG A 168 -4.54 18.97 6.08
N ALA A 169 -5.78 19.42 5.90
CA ALA A 169 -6.31 19.82 4.59
C ALA A 169 -5.36 20.81 3.89
N SER A 170 -5.29 20.72 2.56
CA SER A 170 -4.40 21.49 1.70
C SER A 170 -2.89 21.19 1.83
N VAL A 171 -2.50 20.27 2.72
CA VAL A 171 -1.12 19.75 2.81
C VAL A 171 -0.96 18.55 1.90
N ARG A 172 0.22 18.36 1.28
CA ARG A 172 0.52 17.17 0.47
C ARG A 172 0.75 15.96 1.35
N GLY A 173 0.32 14.77 0.91
CA GLY A 173 0.50 13.53 1.66
C GLY A 173 1.95 13.26 2.05
N ILE A 174 2.91 13.51 1.16
CA ILE A 174 4.35 13.39 1.44
C ILE A 174 4.80 14.27 2.63
N LYS A 175 4.23 15.47 2.77
CA LYS A 175 4.55 16.36 3.88
C LYS A 175 3.87 15.93 5.18
N ILE A 176 2.68 15.38 5.10
CA ILE A 176 2.01 14.78 6.26
C ILE A 176 2.83 13.59 6.77
N ALA A 177 3.34 12.74 5.87
CA ALA A 177 4.24 11.65 6.24
C ALA A 177 5.50 12.16 6.95
N GLU A 178 6.18 13.17 6.40
CA GLU A 178 7.39 13.77 7.00
C GLU A 178 7.11 14.25 8.44
N TYR A 179 5.99 14.94 8.69
CA TYR A 179 5.62 15.40 10.02
C TYR A 179 5.35 14.25 10.99
N LEU A 180 4.49 13.29 10.60
CA LEU A 180 4.15 12.16 11.47
C LEU A 180 5.37 11.28 11.77
N CYS A 181 6.19 10.99 10.77
CA CYS A 181 7.41 10.20 10.95
C CYS A 181 8.41 10.90 11.89
N LYS A 182 8.58 12.22 11.75
CA LYS A 182 9.42 13.02 12.64
C LYS A 182 8.91 12.94 14.08
N ASP A 183 7.63 13.26 14.29
CA ASP A 183 7.01 13.27 15.63
C ASP A 183 7.15 11.90 16.32
N VAL A 184 6.97 10.79 15.56
CA VAL A 184 7.14 9.42 16.05
C VAL A 184 8.60 9.10 16.36
N SER A 185 9.54 9.50 15.50
CA SER A 185 10.97 9.20 15.69
C SER A 185 11.60 9.95 16.86
N GLU A 186 11.10 11.13 17.18
CA GLU A 186 11.56 11.95 18.31
C GLU A 186 10.91 11.53 19.66
N ASN A 187 9.89 10.67 19.64
CA ASN A 187 9.15 10.27 20.84
C ASN A 187 9.84 9.12 21.59
N LYS A 188 10.36 9.38 22.77
CA LYS A 188 11.09 8.40 23.61
C LYS A 188 10.24 7.23 24.12
N ASN A 189 8.91 7.33 24.06
CA ASN A 189 8.00 6.26 24.45
C ASN A 189 7.67 5.30 23.30
N ILE A 190 8.13 5.60 22.08
CA ILE A 190 7.90 4.78 20.89
C ILE A 190 9.20 4.10 20.47
N LYS A 191 9.21 2.76 20.49
CA LYS A 191 10.27 1.96 19.88
C LYS A 191 9.83 1.53 18.49
N ILE A 192 10.63 1.87 17.48
CA ILE A 192 10.35 1.56 16.07
C ILE A 192 11.11 0.30 15.66
N LEU A 193 10.43 -0.63 15.02
CA LEU A 193 10.97 -1.83 14.37
C LEU A 193 10.65 -1.78 12.87
N LEU A 194 11.61 -1.37 12.05
CA LEU A 194 11.55 -1.43 10.58
C LEU A 194 12.07 -2.77 10.07
N ASN A 195 11.86 -3.07 8.79
CA ASN A 195 12.19 -4.36 8.16
C ASN A 195 11.70 -5.55 9.01
N SER A 196 10.52 -5.41 9.63
CA SER A 196 10.04 -6.29 10.68
C SER A 196 8.64 -6.80 10.35
N SER A 197 8.55 -8.07 9.97
CA SER A 197 7.27 -8.71 9.62
C SER A 197 6.72 -9.48 10.81
N VAL A 198 5.48 -9.20 11.21
CA VAL A 198 4.75 -10.02 12.18
C VAL A 198 4.26 -11.29 11.47
N ILE A 199 4.80 -12.43 11.88
CA ILE A 199 4.55 -13.74 11.26
C ILE A 199 3.65 -14.66 12.08
N GLY A 200 3.33 -14.29 13.31
CA GLY A 200 2.48 -15.10 14.19
C GLY A 200 1.96 -14.37 15.40
N TYR A 201 0.82 -14.85 15.89
CA TYR A 201 0.18 -14.44 17.13
C TYR A 201 -0.11 -15.66 18.00
N TYR A 202 0.10 -15.53 19.30
CA TYR A 202 -0.16 -16.57 20.30
C TYR A 202 -0.77 -15.94 21.55
N ASN A 203 -1.86 -16.54 22.04
CA ASN A 203 -2.53 -16.12 23.26
C ASN A 203 -2.09 -17.00 24.46
N GLU A 204 -0.79 -16.96 24.77
CA GLU A 204 -0.22 -17.68 25.91
C GLU A 204 0.10 -16.68 27.03
N LYS A 205 -0.73 -16.62 28.06
CA LYS A 205 -0.59 -15.68 29.20
C LYS A 205 -0.55 -14.21 28.76
N GLY A 206 -1.46 -13.82 27.86
CA GLY A 206 -1.58 -12.50 27.20
C GLY A 206 -1.13 -12.54 25.73
N HIS A 207 -1.20 -11.41 25.08
CA HIS A 207 -0.89 -11.29 23.64
C HIS A 207 0.60 -11.41 23.37
N ASN A 208 0.98 -12.30 22.44
CA ASN A 208 2.34 -12.50 22.01
C ASN A 208 2.42 -12.43 20.49
N LEU A 209 3.30 -11.59 19.97
CA LEU A 209 3.63 -11.50 18.56
C LEU A 209 4.99 -12.12 18.27
N THR A 210 5.09 -12.89 17.20
CA THR A 210 6.36 -13.37 16.67
C THR A 210 6.72 -12.52 15.44
N ILE A 211 7.89 -11.91 15.49
CA ILE A 211 8.36 -10.94 14.50
C ILE A 211 9.68 -11.44 13.90
N VAL A 212 9.81 -11.37 12.59
CA VAL A 212 11.10 -11.56 11.91
C VAL A 212 11.60 -10.19 11.47
N LYS A 213 12.74 -9.80 12.01
CA LYS A 213 13.42 -8.55 11.70
C LYS A 213 14.66 -8.81 10.83
N ASP A 214 14.83 -8.03 9.76
CA ASP A 214 15.97 -8.07 8.83
C ASP A 214 16.26 -9.49 8.27
N ASN A 215 15.25 -10.39 8.24
CA ASN A 215 15.38 -11.82 7.89
C ASN A 215 16.40 -12.60 8.75
N GLU A 216 16.86 -12.07 9.86
CA GLU A 216 17.91 -12.66 10.71
C GLU A 216 17.50 -12.82 12.17
N THR A 217 16.65 -11.95 12.70
CA THR A 217 16.30 -11.91 14.11
C THR A 217 14.85 -12.28 14.34
N LEU A 218 14.62 -13.32 15.14
CA LEU A 218 13.29 -13.71 15.61
C LEU A 218 13.02 -13.02 16.95
N ILE A 219 12.04 -12.12 16.99
CA ILE A 219 11.64 -11.40 18.20
C ILE A 219 10.31 -11.98 18.69
N LYS A 220 10.26 -12.39 19.97
CA LYS A 220 9.02 -12.66 20.68
C LYS A 220 8.63 -11.42 21.47
N LEU A 221 7.58 -10.74 21.04
CA LEU A 221 7.06 -9.53 21.68
C LEU A 221 5.81 -9.86 22.50
N LYS A 222 5.88 -9.71 23.81
CA LYS A 222 4.73 -9.77 24.72
C LYS A 222 4.13 -8.36 24.86
N THR A 223 2.81 -8.26 24.79
CA THR A 223 2.11 -6.95 24.89
C THR A 223 0.75 -7.10 25.59
N GLU A 224 0.24 -6.04 26.17
CA GLU A 224 -1.10 -6.02 26.76
C GLU A 224 -2.18 -5.76 25.69
N LYS A 225 -1.90 -4.88 24.72
CA LYS A 225 -2.85 -4.50 23.67
C LYS A 225 -2.16 -4.48 22.32
N ILE A 226 -2.92 -4.81 21.26
CA ILE A 226 -2.44 -4.80 19.87
C ILE A 226 -3.34 -3.90 19.02
N ILE A 227 -2.74 -2.99 18.26
CA ILE A 227 -3.43 -2.21 17.24
C ILE A 227 -2.92 -2.65 15.88
N VAL A 228 -3.80 -3.17 15.02
CA VAL A 228 -3.47 -3.58 13.65
C VAL A 228 -3.85 -2.46 12.69
N ALA A 229 -2.85 -1.93 11.96
CA ALA A 229 -2.98 -0.83 11.02
C ALA A 229 -2.29 -1.16 9.68
N THR A 230 -2.47 -2.38 9.21
CA THR A 230 -1.79 -3.00 8.05
C THR A 230 -2.27 -2.49 6.68
N GLY A 231 -3.27 -1.58 6.66
CA GLY A 231 -3.74 -0.94 5.45
C GLY A 231 -4.49 -1.88 4.50
N ALA A 232 -4.25 -1.73 3.20
CA ALA A 232 -4.94 -2.46 2.15
C ALA A 232 -4.02 -2.81 0.98
N SER A 233 -4.46 -3.74 0.14
CA SER A 233 -3.83 -4.10 -1.13
C SER A 233 -4.75 -3.77 -2.31
N GLU A 234 -4.14 -3.44 -3.46
CA GLU A 234 -4.87 -3.17 -4.69
C GLU A 234 -5.49 -4.45 -5.25
N ASN A 235 -6.73 -4.31 -5.73
CA ASN A 235 -7.41 -5.37 -6.47
C ASN A 235 -6.79 -5.52 -7.86
N THR A 236 -6.81 -6.74 -8.39
CA THR A 236 -6.48 -7.02 -9.78
C THR A 236 -7.74 -7.17 -10.63
N LEU A 237 -7.61 -6.94 -11.92
CA LEU A 237 -8.66 -7.19 -12.90
C LEU A 237 -8.26 -8.39 -13.77
N ILE A 238 -9.21 -9.29 -14.00
CA ILE A 238 -9.00 -10.48 -14.83
C ILE A 238 -9.35 -10.14 -16.28
N PHE A 239 -8.35 -10.24 -17.16
CA PHE A 239 -8.48 -10.14 -18.62
C PHE A 239 -7.32 -10.93 -19.26
N GLU A 240 -7.42 -11.21 -20.54
CA GLU A 240 -6.40 -11.97 -21.26
C GLU A 240 -5.04 -11.26 -21.21
N ASN A 241 -4.00 -12.00 -20.82
CA ASN A 241 -2.61 -11.53 -20.63
C ASN A 241 -2.43 -10.43 -19.54
N ASN A 242 -3.28 -10.40 -18.54
CA ASN A 242 -3.20 -9.44 -17.42
C ASN A 242 -1.94 -9.57 -16.56
N ASP A 243 -1.07 -10.52 -16.85
CA ASP A 243 0.16 -10.82 -16.13
C ASP A 243 1.44 -10.36 -16.84
N LEU A 244 1.33 -9.72 -18.01
CA LEU A 244 2.47 -9.20 -18.73
C LEU A 244 3.20 -8.08 -17.95
N PRO A 245 4.55 -8.09 -17.91
CA PRO A 245 5.36 -6.97 -17.47
C PRO A 245 5.02 -5.68 -18.25
N GLY A 246 4.69 -4.62 -17.53
CA GLY A 246 4.10 -3.40 -18.09
C GLY A 246 2.68 -3.16 -17.59
N ILE A 247 2.11 -4.15 -16.88
CA ILE A 247 0.84 -4.03 -16.19
C ILE A 247 1.11 -3.86 -14.68
N TYR A 248 0.60 -2.78 -14.10
CA TYR A 248 0.89 -2.35 -12.72
C TYR A 248 -0.39 -2.03 -11.96
N GLY A 249 -0.38 -2.23 -10.67
CA GLY A 249 -1.28 -1.51 -9.78
C GLY A 249 -0.95 -0.01 -9.74
N ALA A 250 -1.93 0.83 -9.55
CA ALA A 250 -1.75 2.29 -9.54
C ALA A 250 -0.79 2.76 -8.44
N GLY A 251 -0.82 2.11 -7.26
CA GLY A 251 0.09 2.37 -6.17
C GLY A 251 1.55 1.97 -6.47
N ALA A 252 1.76 0.95 -7.30
CA ALA A 252 3.09 0.59 -7.77
C ALA A 252 3.67 1.64 -8.72
N VAL A 253 2.84 2.18 -9.61
CA VAL A 253 3.21 3.30 -10.49
C VAL A 253 3.59 4.52 -9.66
N GLN A 254 2.79 4.87 -8.64
CA GLN A 254 3.12 5.96 -7.72
C GLN A 254 4.45 5.71 -7.00
N THR A 255 4.71 4.48 -6.58
CA THR A 255 5.96 4.12 -5.90
C THR A 255 7.16 4.31 -6.83
N LEU A 256 7.11 3.79 -8.05
CA LEU A 256 8.17 4.01 -9.04
C LEU A 256 8.43 5.50 -9.26
N MET A 257 7.38 6.28 -9.54
CA MET A 257 7.51 7.70 -9.85
C MET A 257 7.87 8.55 -8.63
N ASN A 258 7.06 8.47 -7.57
CA ASN A 258 7.09 9.46 -6.50
C ASN A 258 8.08 9.13 -5.38
N VAL A 259 8.49 7.85 -5.25
CA VAL A 259 9.50 7.43 -4.27
C VAL A 259 10.87 7.31 -4.94
N TYR A 260 10.97 6.59 -6.07
CA TYR A 260 12.24 6.30 -6.70
C TYR A 260 12.61 7.20 -7.88
N GLY A 261 11.69 8.04 -8.35
CA GLY A 261 11.93 8.91 -9.50
C GLY A 261 12.16 8.13 -10.81
N VAL A 262 11.44 7.03 -10.99
CA VAL A 262 11.57 6.12 -12.15
C VAL A 262 10.27 6.13 -12.94
N LYS A 263 10.34 6.34 -14.27
CA LYS A 263 9.18 6.22 -15.18
C LYS A 263 8.73 4.77 -15.27
N PRO A 264 7.41 4.47 -15.20
CA PRO A 264 6.90 3.12 -15.46
C PRO A 264 6.99 2.73 -16.92
N GLY A 265 6.93 3.69 -17.83
CA GLY A 265 6.99 3.62 -19.28
C GLY A 265 6.66 4.97 -19.87
N ASP A 266 6.27 5.02 -21.14
CA ASP A 266 6.03 6.27 -21.89
C ASP A 266 4.55 6.51 -22.22
N LYS A 267 3.76 5.46 -22.52
CA LYS A 267 2.34 5.55 -22.92
C LYS A 267 1.45 4.69 -22.02
N VAL A 268 0.48 5.29 -21.36
CA VAL A 268 -0.34 4.65 -20.32
C VAL A 268 -1.82 4.55 -20.73
N LEU A 269 -2.38 3.36 -20.55
CA LEU A 269 -3.82 3.14 -20.38
C LEU A 269 -4.13 3.06 -18.88
N MET A 270 -4.96 3.97 -18.36
CA MET A 270 -5.47 3.89 -17.00
C MET A 270 -6.80 3.15 -16.96
N VAL A 271 -6.94 2.16 -16.09
CA VAL A 271 -8.17 1.38 -15.87
C VAL A 271 -8.73 1.70 -14.49
N GLY A 272 -9.88 2.35 -14.47
CA GLY A 272 -10.58 2.85 -13.29
C GLY A 272 -10.47 4.37 -13.12
N ALA A 273 -11.65 5.03 -13.00
CA ALA A 273 -11.80 6.47 -12.79
C ALA A 273 -12.26 6.83 -11.37
N GLY A 274 -11.82 6.05 -10.37
CA GLY A 274 -11.87 6.41 -8.95
C GLY A 274 -10.81 7.47 -8.61
N ASN A 275 -10.77 7.95 -7.36
CA ASN A 275 -9.79 8.96 -6.93
C ASN A 275 -8.36 8.57 -7.25
N VAL A 276 -7.97 7.32 -6.96
CA VAL A 276 -6.61 6.82 -7.22
C VAL A 276 -6.28 6.91 -8.71
N GLY A 277 -7.13 6.37 -9.60
CA GLY A 277 -6.89 6.38 -11.04
C GLY A 277 -6.75 7.79 -11.60
N LEU A 278 -7.64 8.72 -11.22
CA LEU A 278 -7.59 10.11 -11.67
C LEU A 278 -6.36 10.86 -11.14
N ILE A 279 -5.99 10.65 -9.87
CA ILE A 279 -4.81 11.29 -9.25
C ILE A 279 -3.53 10.76 -9.88
N VAL A 280 -3.39 9.44 -10.03
CA VAL A 280 -2.19 8.81 -10.61
C VAL A 280 -2.04 9.20 -12.07
N SER A 281 -3.13 9.27 -12.84
CA SER A 281 -3.08 9.77 -14.22
C SER A 281 -2.51 11.20 -14.29
N TYR A 282 -2.92 12.08 -13.40
CA TYR A 282 -2.37 13.44 -13.36
C TYR A 282 -0.89 13.46 -12.92
N GLN A 283 -0.49 12.59 -12.00
CA GLN A 283 0.91 12.45 -11.58
C GLN A 283 1.79 11.90 -12.72
N LEU A 284 1.27 10.98 -13.54
CA LEU A 284 1.94 10.48 -14.76
C LEU A 284 2.23 11.63 -15.74
N LEU A 285 1.23 12.48 -16.02
CA LEU A 285 1.41 13.66 -16.87
C LEU A 285 2.48 14.61 -16.29
N GLN A 286 2.48 14.84 -14.98
CA GLN A 286 3.50 15.67 -14.31
C GLN A 286 4.92 15.06 -14.41
N ALA A 287 5.00 13.75 -14.55
CA ALA A 287 6.24 12.98 -14.74
C ALA A 287 6.66 12.88 -16.21
N GLY A 288 5.95 13.55 -17.12
CA GLY A 288 6.23 13.50 -18.56
C GLY A 288 5.97 12.12 -19.18
N VAL A 289 4.88 11.47 -18.70
CA VAL A 289 4.36 10.21 -19.25
C VAL A 289 2.99 10.46 -19.86
N ASP A 290 2.77 10.00 -21.09
CA ASP A 290 1.53 10.22 -21.83
C ASP A 290 0.43 9.30 -21.32
N VAL A 291 -0.67 9.86 -20.83
CA VAL A 291 -1.88 9.11 -20.49
C VAL A 291 -2.85 9.20 -21.68
N LEU A 292 -2.97 8.12 -22.44
CA LEU A 292 -3.74 8.10 -23.68
C LEU A 292 -5.26 8.17 -23.41
N CYS A 293 -5.72 7.44 -22.39
CA CYS A 293 -7.10 7.53 -21.90
C CYS A 293 -7.25 6.89 -20.51
N VAL A 294 -8.36 7.22 -19.86
CA VAL A 294 -8.86 6.54 -18.68
C VAL A 294 -10.13 5.79 -19.06
N VAL A 295 -10.22 4.49 -18.78
CA VAL A 295 -11.44 3.71 -18.95
C VAL A 295 -12.11 3.45 -17.60
N GLU A 296 -13.44 3.54 -17.56
CA GLU A 296 -14.28 3.32 -16.38
C GLU A 296 -15.48 2.44 -16.75
N ALA A 297 -15.64 1.33 -16.07
CA ALA A 297 -16.74 0.39 -16.34
C ALA A 297 -18.12 0.97 -15.97
N LEU A 298 -18.19 1.78 -14.93
CA LEU A 298 -19.41 2.44 -14.49
C LEU A 298 -19.87 3.53 -15.48
N PRO A 299 -21.17 3.89 -15.49
CA PRO A 299 -21.69 4.98 -16.33
C PRO A 299 -21.21 6.36 -15.88
N LYS A 300 -20.66 6.48 -14.68
CA LYS A 300 -20.12 7.71 -14.09
C LYS A 300 -18.78 7.45 -13.46
N ILE A 301 -17.92 8.47 -13.41
CA ILE A 301 -16.67 8.41 -12.66
C ILE A 301 -16.94 8.21 -11.17
N GLY A 302 -16.12 7.40 -10.50
CA GLY A 302 -16.19 7.18 -9.05
C GLY A 302 -15.38 8.18 -8.24
N GLY A 303 -14.45 8.90 -8.87
CA GLY A 303 -13.60 9.90 -8.22
C GLY A 303 -14.16 11.32 -8.27
N TYR A 304 -13.46 12.24 -7.60
CA TYR A 304 -13.89 13.64 -7.51
C TYR A 304 -13.76 14.38 -8.84
N ASN A 305 -14.79 15.16 -9.18
CA ASN A 305 -14.83 15.95 -10.42
C ASN A 305 -13.63 16.89 -10.57
N VAL A 306 -13.06 17.39 -9.49
CA VAL A 306 -11.86 18.25 -9.52
C VAL A 306 -10.66 17.53 -10.14
N HIS A 307 -10.47 16.23 -9.90
CA HIS A 307 -9.41 15.44 -10.49
C HIS A 307 -9.69 15.14 -11.97
N ALA A 308 -10.93 14.75 -12.30
CA ALA A 308 -11.35 14.52 -13.67
C ALA A 308 -11.23 15.79 -14.54
N ALA A 309 -11.59 16.96 -13.99
CA ALA A 309 -11.46 18.24 -14.68
C ALA A 309 -10.00 18.59 -15.01
N LYS A 310 -9.03 18.23 -14.14
CA LYS A 310 -7.60 18.41 -14.44
C LYS A 310 -7.16 17.59 -15.65
N LEU A 311 -7.54 16.32 -15.71
CA LEU A 311 -7.23 15.43 -16.83
C LEU A 311 -7.84 15.91 -18.14
N ARG A 312 -9.13 16.28 -18.11
CA ARG A 312 -9.81 16.80 -19.30
C ARG A 312 -9.15 18.06 -19.85
N ARG A 313 -8.69 18.97 -18.97
CA ARG A 313 -7.93 20.17 -19.39
C ARG A 313 -6.57 19.83 -20.00
N CYS A 314 -5.98 18.70 -19.62
CA CYS A 314 -4.77 18.17 -20.24
C CYS A 314 -5.05 17.36 -21.53
N GLY A 315 -6.30 17.29 -22.00
CA GLY A 315 -6.67 16.56 -23.22
C GLY A 315 -6.85 15.06 -23.02
N VAL A 316 -6.83 14.53 -21.79
CA VAL A 316 -7.00 13.10 -21.54
C VAL A 316 -8.47 12.72 -21.55
N PRO A 317 -8.94 11.85 -22.47
CA PRO A 317 -10.30 11.36 -22.49
C PRO A 317 -10.58 10.40 -21.34
N ILE A 318 -11.76 10.53 -20.72
CA ILE A 318 -12.28 9.61 -19.70
C ILE A 318 -13.49 8.91 -20.33
N LEU A 319 -13.35 7.62 -20.63
CA LEU A 319 -14.33 6.80 -21.30
C LEU A 319 -15.10 5.98 -20.26
N THR A 320 -16.34 6.39 -19.95
CA THR A 320 -17.24 5.63 -19.08
C THR A 320 -17.93 4.51 -19.85
N ARG A 321 -18.44 3.47 -19.18
CA ARG A 321 -18.96 2.24 -19.78
C ARG A 321 -17.93 1.55 -20.71
N HIS A 322 -16.64 1.62 -20.35
CA HIS A 322 -15.57 0.97 -21.09
C HIS A 322 -14.69 0.16 -20.13
N SER A 323 -14.15 -0.95 -20.62
CA SER A 323 -13.18 -1.76 -19.91
C SER A 323 -12.10 -2.26 -20.85
N ILE A 324 -11.05 -2.86 -20.27
CA ILE A 324 -10.04 -3.60 -21.01
C ILE A 324 -10.55 -5.02 -21.30
N LEU A 325 -10.36 -5.49 -22.53
CA LEU A 325 -10.71 -6.84 -22.96
C LEU A 325 -9.50 -7.77 -22.89
N LYS A 326 -8.35 -7.32 -23.43
CA LYS A 326 -7.10 -8.08 -23.45
C LYS A 326 -5.90 -7.14 -23.53
N ALA A 327 -4.74 -7.64 -23.08
CA ALA A 327 -3.45 -7.05 -23.36
C ALA A 327 -2.69 -7.92 -24.40
N TYR A 328 -1.74 -7.31 -25.10
CA TYR A 328 -0.90 -8.04 -26.06
C TYR A 328 0.56 -7.61 -25.95
N GLY A 329 1.43 -8.56 -26.26
CA GLY A 329 2.88 -8.51 -26.19
C GLY A 329 3.43 -9.92 -26.01
N GLU A 330 4.73 -10.09 -26.17
CA GLU A 330 5.40 -11.37 -25.93
C GLU A 330 5.92 -11.44 -24.49
N ASP A 331 7.08 -10.85 -24.23
CA ASP A 331 7.70 -10.79 -22.90
C ASP A 331 7.25 -9.56 -22.09
N VAL A 332 6.86 -8.49 -22.78
CA VAL A 332 6.42 -7.22 -22.18
C VAL A 332 5.22 -6.68 -22.95
N LEU A 333 4.45 -5.85 -22.27
CA LEU A 333 3.28 -5.18 -22.83
C LEU A 333 3.66 -4.29 -24.03
N LYS A 334 2.86 -4.38 -25.11
CA LYS A 334 2.93 -3.52 -26.30
C LYS A 334 1.61 -2.80 -26.60
N GLY A 335 0.51 -3.26 -26.00
CA GLY A 335 -0.78 -2.62 -26.19
C GLY A 335 -1.93 -3.37 -25.53
N ALA A 336 -3.13 -2.84 -25.73
CA ALA A 336 -4.36 -3.37 -25.18
C ALA A 336 -5.55 -3.14 -26.10
N THR A 337 -6.53 -4.01 -26.03
CA THR A 337 -7.85 -3.81 -26.62
C THR A 337 -8.82 -3.34 -25.55
N ILE A 338 -9.44 -2.18 -25.72
CA ILE A 338 -10.54 -1.70 -24.89
C ILE A 338 -11.86 -1.94 -25.61
N VAL A 339 -12.96 -2.02 -24.84
CA VAL A 339 -14.29 -2.29 -25.36
C VAL A 339 -15.35 -1.52 -24.57
N LYS A 340 -16.44 -1.13 -25.23
CA LYS A 340 -17.63 -0.56 -24.57
C LYS A 340 -18.44 -1.68 -23.89
N LEU A 341 -19.00 -1.38 -22.71
CA LEU A 341 -19.85 -2.28 -21.95
C LEU A 341 -21.31 -1.90 -22.03
N ASP A 342 -22.20 -2.91 -22.06
CA ASP A 342 -23.62 -2.75 -21.88
C ASP A 342 -23.99 -2.52 -20.38
N GLU A 343 -25.29 -2.45 -20.07
CA GLU A 343 -25.78 -2.23 -18.70
C GLU A 343 -25.52 -3.43 -17.77
N ASN A 344 -25.30 -4.62 -18.32
CA ASN A 344 -24.99 -5.86 -17.62
C ASN A 344 -23.47 -6.15 -17.58
N TRP A 345 -22.63 -5.17 -17.95
CA TRP A 345 -21.18 -5.28 -18.00
C TRP A 345 -20.65 -6.23 -19.07
N ASN A 346 -21.46 -6.60 -20.06
CA ASN A 346 -20.99 -7.42 -21.17
C ASN A 346 -20.31 -6.55 -22.25
N PRO A 347 -19.25 -7.04 -22.87
CA PRO A 347 -18.63 -6.38 -24.02
C PRO A 347 -19.58 -6.25 -25.21
N ILE A 348 -19.71 -5.05 -25.75
CA ILE A 348 -20.52 -4.79 -26.95
C ILE A 348 -19.62 -5.05 -28.18
N LYS A 349 -19.95 -6.09 -28.96
CA LYS A 349 -19.22 -6.48 -30.16
C LYS A 349 -19.19 -5.35 -31.19
N GLY A 350 -18.03 -5.16 -31.85
CA GLY A 350 -17.82 -4.12 -32.85
C GLY A 350 -17.44 -2.76 -32.25
N THR A 351 -17.24 -2.68 -30.93
CA THR A 351 -16.75 -1.47 -30.26
C THR A 351 -15.31 -1.60 -29.76
N GLU A 352 -14.66 -2.70 -30.09
CA GLU A 352 -13.28 -2.98 -29.75
C GLU A 352 -12.36 -1.94 -30.37
N LYS A 353 -11.40 -1.44 -29.60
CA LYS A 353 -10.40 -0.48 -30.05
C LYS A 353 -9.03 -0.87 -29.50
N ASP A 354 -8.09 -1.09 -30.38
CA ASP A 354 -6.70 -1.35 -30.02
C ASP A 354 -5.98 -0.04 -29.71
N ILE A 355 -5.17 -0.06 -28.64
CA ILE A 355 -4.39 1.07 -28.16
C ILE A 355 -2.96 0.61 -27.95
N GLU A 356 -2.00 1.26 -28.59
CA GLU A 356 -0.58 1.02 -28.38
C GLU A 356 -0.12 1.69 -27.10
N VAL A 357 0.18 0.89 -26.07
CA VAL A 357 0.67 1.33 -24.76
C VAL A 357 1.74 0.37 -24.26
N ASP A 358 2.69 0.89 -23.50
CA ASP A 358 3.71 0.10 -22.81
C ASP A 358 3.46 0.04 -21.29
N VAL A 359 2.38 0.69 -20.83
CA VAL A 359 1.90 0.66 -19.44
C VAL A 359 0.38 0.52 -19.39
N ILE A 360 -0.11 -0.45 -18.63
CA ILE A 360 -1.48 -0.50 -18.14
C ILE A 360 -1.45 -0.29 -16.63
N CYS A 361 -2.20 0.69 -16.16
CA CYS A 361 -2.28 1.02 -14.75
C CYS A 361 -3.66 0.68 -14.21
N LEU A 362 -3.75 -0.27 -13.25
CA LEU A 362 -5.01 -0.74 -12.68
C LEU A 362 -5.34 0.02 -11.39
N ALA A 363 -6.49 0.68 -11.36
CA ALA A 363 -7.04 1.41 -10.22
C ALA A 363 -8.47 0.92 -9.94
N VAL A 364 -8.65 -0.40 -9.81
CA VAL A 364 -9.95 -1.08 -9.77
C VAL A 364 -10.43 -1.42 -8.35
N GLY A 365 -9.96 -0.67 -7.37
CA GLY A 365 -10.33 -0.80 -5.97
C GLY A 365 -9.24 -1.38 -5.09
N LEU A 366 -9.56 -1.47 -3.80
CA LEU A 366 -8.67 -1.93 -2.74
C LEU A 366 -9.40 -2.96 -1.88
N SER A 367 -8.65 -3.90 -1.30
CA SER A 367 -9.15 -4.85 -0.29
C SER A 367 -8.37 -4.69 1.01
N PRO A 368 -9.05 -4.67 2.17
CA PRO A 368 -8.42 -4.59 3.49
C PRO A 368 -7.41 -5.72 3.73
N SER A 369 -6.24 -5.38 4.29
CA SER A 369 -5.20 -6.34 4.66
C SER A 369 -5.47 -6.87 6.07
N ILE A 370 -6.23 -7.96 6.17
CA ILE A 370 -6.77 -8.52 7.42
C ILE A 370 -6.15 -9.87 7.82
N GLU A 371 -5.07 -10.29 7.16
CA GLU A 371 -4.50 -11.63 7.32
C GLU A 371 -4.09 -11.90 8.77
N LEU A 372 -3.41 -10.95 9.42
CA LEU A 372 -3.01 -11.07 10.82
C LEU A 372 -4.22 -11.16 11.76
N LEU A 373 -5.25 -10.34 11.52
CA LEU A 373 -6.48 -10.36 12.35
C LEU A 373 -7.25 -11.67 12.20
N ARG A 374 -7.27 -12.25 10.99
CA ARG A 374 -7.82 -13.60 10.77
C ARG A 374 -6.98 -14.68 11.47
N GLN A 375 -5.67 -14.54 11.49
CA GLN A 375 -4.77 -15.44 12.22
C GLN A 375 -4.99 -15.33 13.73
N ILE A 376 -5.29 -14.14 14.24
CA ILE A 376 -5.68 -13.90 15.64
C ILE A 376 -7.01 -14.59 15.98
N GLY A 377 -7.88 -14.81 14.99
CA GLY A 377 -9.19 -15.45 15.14
C GLY A 377 -10.36 -14.47 15.05
N CYS A 378 -10.12 -13.21 14.62
CA CYS A 378 -11.20 -12.23 14.48
C CYS A 378 -12.18 -12.61 13.36
N SER A 379 -13.48 -12.44 13.61
CA SER A 379 -14.56 -12.70 12.66
C SER A 379 -14.60 -11.65 11.54
N THR A 380 -15.00 -12.11 10.35
CA THR A 380 -15.09 -11.27 9.16
C THR A 380 -16.50 -11.17 8.63
N LYS A 381 -16.81 -10.03 7.97
CA LYS A 381 -18.03 -9.83 7.19
C LYS A 381 -17.69 -9.25 5.82
N TYR A 382 -18.39 -9.71 4.79
CA TYR A 382 -18.27 -9.13 3.44
C TYR A 382 -19.15 -7.89 3.33
N ILE A 383 -18.51 -6.72 3.13
CA ILE A 383 -19.17 -5.42 2.97
C ILE A 383 -18.52 -4.69 1.79
N PRO A 384 -19.18 -4.70 0.59
CA PRO A 384 -18.60 -4.12 -0.63
C PRO A 384 -18.25 -2.63 -0.51
N GLU A 385 -19.01 -1.88 0.30
CA GLU A 385 -18.76 -0.45 0.54
C GLU A 385 -17.43 -0.20 1.28
N LEU A 386 -16.95 -1.19 2.04
CA LEU A 386 -15.69 -1.14 2.79
C LEU A 386 -14.52 -1.87 2.09
N GLY A 387 -14.71 -2.30 0.84
CA GLY A 387 -13.66 -2.95 0.04
C GLY A 387 -13.67 -4.49 0.11
N GLY A 388 -14.72 -5.11 0.64
CA GLY A 388 -14.88 -6.57 0.67
C GLY A 388 -14.94 -7.16 2.08
N ASN A 389 -14.07 -8.12 2.40
CA ASN A 389 -14.02 -8.71 3.73
C ASN A 389 -13.38 -7.74 4.74
N VAL A 390 -14.12 -7.40 5.77
CA VAL A 390 -13.68 -6.55 6.88
C VAL A 390 -13.83 -7.28 8.21
N ILE A 391 -13.01 -6.90 9.18
CA ILE A 391 -13.09 -7.43 10.55
C ILE A 391 -14.24 -6.76 11.29
N ILE A 392 -14.99 -7.56 12.05
CA ILE A 392 -16.05 -7.05 12.94
C ILE A 392 -15.40 -6.31 14.11
N HIS A 393 -15.78 -5.05 14.31
CA HIS A 393 -15.29 -4.20 15.39
C HIS A 393 -16.33 -3.17 15.80
N ASN A 394 -16.22 -2.65 17.02
CA ASN A 394 -17.12 -1.62 17.55
C ASN A 394 -16.70 -0.20 17.13
N LYS A 395 -17.45 0.84 17.58
CA LYS A 395 -17.15 2.25 17.29
C LYS A 395 -15.83 2.74 17.89
N TYR A 396 -15.30 2.04 18.89
CA TYR A 396 -14.01 2.30 19.53
C TYR A 396 -12.85 1.58 18.85
N LEU A 397 -13.14 0.92 17.71
CA LEU A 397 -12.20 0.16 16.88
C LEU A 397 -11.65 -1.10 17.57
N GLU A 398 -12.28 -1.57 18.63
CA GLU A 398 -11.97 -2.84 19.27
C GLU A 398 -12.71 -3.97 18.55
N THR A 399 -12.01 -5.07 18.28
CA THR A 399 -12.60 -6.27 17.70
C THR A 399 -13.38 -7.05 18.78
N GLU A 400 -13.95 -8.18 18.43
CA GLU A 400 -14.60 -9.09 19.40
C GLU A 400 -13.58 -9.80 20.33
N ILE A 401 -12.29 -9.72 20.02
CA ILE A 401 -11.21 -10.24 20.87
C ILE A 401 -10.67 -9.09 21.71
N GLU A 402 -10.85 -9.20 23.01
CA GLU A 402 -10.43 -8.20 23.99
C GLU A 402 -8.97 -7.80 23.80
N GLY A 403 -8.71 -6.49 23.78
CA GLY A 403 -7.36 -5.93 23.65
C GLY A 403 -6.80 -5.92 22.23
N ILE A 404 -7.57 -6.36 21.21
CA ILE A 404 -7.20 -6.30 19.81
C ILE A 404 -7.98 -5.19 19.10
N TYR A 405 -7.27 -4.19 18.59
CA TYR A 405 -7.81 -3.02 17.89
C TYR A 405 -7.43 -3.01 16.43
N ILE A 406 -8.21 -2.29 15.63
CA ILE A 406 -7.99 -2.14 14.19
C ILE A 406 -8.13 -0.67 13.79
N ALA A 407 -7.32 -0.17 12.81
CA ALA A 407 -7.45 1.20 12.35
C ALA A 407 -6.97 1.39 10.90
N GLY A 408 -7.59 2.34 10.20
CA GLY A 408 -7.29 2.66 8.81
C GLY A 408 -7.87 1.65 7.82
N ASP A 409 -7.31 1.54 6.62
CA ASP A 409 -7.90 0.77 5.52
C ASP A 409 -8.13 -0.72 5.84
N CYS A 410 -7.42 -1.30 6.78
CA CYS A 410 -7.71 -2.68 7.23
C CYS A 410 -9.04 -2.79 7.98
N SER A 411 -9.56 -1.70 8.55
CA SER A 411 -10.90 -1.63 9.16
C SER A 411 -12.02 -1.39 8.14
N GLY A 412 -11.65 -1.11 6.89
CA GLY A 412 -12.51 -0.74 5.77
C GLY A 412 -11.92 0.44 5.00
N ILE A 413 -11.95 0.36 3.68
CA ILE A 413 -11.31 1.33 2.79
C ILE A 413 -11.88 2.73 3.01
N GLY A 414 -10.98 3.68 3.30
CA GLY A 414 -11.29 5.08 3.53
C GLY A 414 -10.25 6.02 2.95
N GLU A 415 -10.24 7.26 3.44
CA GLU A 415 -9.23 8.25 3.08
C GLU A 415 -8.17 8.36 4.19
N ALA A 416 -7.00 8.91 3.87
CA ALA A 416 -5.91 9.02 4.84
C ALA A 416 -6.29 9.91 6.05
N SER A 417 -7.16 10.92 5.88
CA SER A 417 -7.69 11.74 6.97
C SER A 417 -8.52 10.92 7.95
N THR A 418 -9.41 10.07 7.47
CA THR A 418 -10.20 9.17 8.31
C THR A 418 -9.31 8.09 8.94
N ALA A 419 -8.31 7.58 8.21
CA ALA A 419 -7.34 6.62 8.74
C ALA A 419 -6.52 7.19 9.91
N MET A 420 -6.10 8.46 9.84
CA MET A 420 -5.43 9.14 10.95
C MET A 420 -6.33 9.29 12.19
N LEU A 421 -7.62 9.63 11.99
CA LEU A 421 -8.59 9.70 13.10
C LEU A 421 -8.85 8.33 13.71
N GLU A 422 -9.08 7.31 12.90
CA GLU A 422 -9.23 5.93 13.40
C GLU A 422 -7.99 5.49 14.19
N GLY A 423 -6.79 5.82 13.72
CA GLY A 423 -5.56 5.57 14.46
C GLY A 423 -5.56 6.21 15.85
N LYS A 424 -5.90 7.50 15.94
CA LYS A 424 -6.00 8.22 17.22
C LYS A 424 -7.04 7.57 18.14
N ILE A 425 -8.23 7.24 17.63
CA ILE A 425 -9.30 6.60 18.39
C ILE A 425 -8.85 5.23 18.92
N ALA A 426 -8.23 4.39 18.08
CA ALA A 426 -7.72 3.08 18.48
C ALA A 426 -6.61 3.21 19.55
N GLY A 427 -5.70 4.18 19.37
CA GLY A 427 -4.65 4.48 20.35
C GLY A 427 -5.23 4.83 21.72
N LEU A 428 -6.18 5.77 21.80
CA LEU A 428 -6.83 6.17 23.05
C LEU A 428 -7.71 5.04 23.63
N SER A 429 -8.36 4.23 22.78
CA SER A 429 -9.15 3.09 23.24
C SER A 429 -8.27 2.02 23.90
N ALA A 430 -7.11 1.73 23.31
CA ALA A 430 -6.12 0.82 23.89
C ALA A 430 -5.59 1.36 25.25
N VAL A 431 -5.33 2.67 25.36
CA VAL A 431 -4.94 3.30 26.63
C VAL A 431 -6.02 3.13 27.70
N LEU A 432 -7.29 3.41 27.36
CA LEU A 432 -8.41 3.33 28.28
C LEU A 432 -8.69 1.91 28.76
N SER A 433 -8.38 0.89 27.97
CA SER A 433 -8.51 -0.51 28.38
C SER A 433 -7.39 -0.99 29.32
N ILE A 434 -6.29 -0.22 29.46
CA ILE A 434 -5.23 -0.49 30.43
C ILE A 434 -5.46 0.28 31.73
N ARG A 435 -5.92 1.54 31.60
CA ARG A 435 -6.17 2.43 32.75
C ARG A 435 -7.33 3.37 32.50
N GLU A 436 -8.21 3.52 33.46
CA GLU A 436 -9.28 4.50 33.39
C GLU A 436 -8.73 5.93 33.45
N ASN A 437 -9.19 6.79 32.54
CA ASN A 437 -8.83 8.21 32.49
C ASN A 437 -9.92 9.03 31.81
N LYS A 438 -10.67 9.80 32.57
CA LYS A 438 -11.81 10.59 32.08
C LYS A 438 -11.41 11.62 31.00
N LYS A 439 -10.21 12.21 31.09
CA LYS A 439 -9.71 13.15 30.07
C LYS A 439 -9.46 12.44 28.74
N VAL A 440 -8.89 11.24 28.78
CA VAL A 440 -8.64 10.40 27.60
C VAL A 440 -9.96 9.96 26.97
N GLU A 441 -10.93 9.57 27.78
CA GLU A 441 -12.28 9.21 27.33
C GLU A 441 -12.96 10.38 26.60
N ASN A 442 -12.96 11.58 27.19
CA ASN A 442 -13.55 12.77 26.55
C ASN A 442 -12.85 13.07 25.20
N SER A 443 -11.51 13.02 25.15
CA SER A 443 -10.77 13.23 23.91
C SER A 443 -11.11 12.18 22.84
N ARG A 444 -11.31 10.91 23.23
CA ARG A 444 -11.74 9.87 22.29
C ARG A 444 -13.14 10.14 21.73
N GLU A 445 -14.11 10.53 22.57
CA GLU A 445 -15.47 10.84 22.12
C GLU A 445 -15.50 12.07 21.17
N GLU A 446 -14.63 13.07 21.39
CA GLU A 446 -14.47 14.20 20.46
C GLU A 446 -13.95 13.72 19.10
N LEU A 447 -12.92 12.86 19.06
CA LEU A 447 -12.38 12.31 17.82
C LEU A 447 -13.40 11.43 17.07
N ILE A 448 -14.26 10.71 17.78
CA ILE A 448 -15.35 9.95 17.17
C ILE A 448 -16.32 10.89 16.46
N LYS A 449 -16.71 12.00 17.08
CA LYS A 449 -17.57 13.03 16.46
C LYS A 449 -16.92 13.63 15.21
N ASP A 450 -15.60 13.92 15.28
CA ASP A 450 -14.86 14.42 14.13
C ASP A 450 -14.84 13.41 12.96
N LEU A 451 -14.68 12.13 13.28
CA LEU A 451 -14.71 11.06 12.28
C LEU A 451 -16.10 10.92 11.64
N GLU A 452 -17.17 11.02 12.42
CA GLU A 452 -18.56 11.01 11.95
C GLU A 452 -18.81 12.20 11.03
N ASN A 453 -18.43 13.42 11.43
CA ASN A 453 -18.55 14.64 10.64
C ASN A 453 -17.82 14.52 9.28
N LEU A 454 -16.61 13.96 9.24
CA LEU A 454 -15.90 13.72 7.98
C LEU A 454 -16.64 12.74 7.05
N ARG A 455 -17.43 11.84 7.62
CA ARG A 455 -18.21 10.84 6.86
C ARG A 455 -19.61 11.32 6.46
N GLU A 456 -20.11 12.44 6.97
CA GLU A 456 -21.44 12.97 6.62
C GLU A 456 -21.54 13.53 5.20
N GLY A 457 -20.42 14.02 4.65
CA GLY A 457 -20.41 14.60 3.30
C GLY A 457 -20.54 13.55 2.18
N PRO A 458 -20.76 13.98 0.94
CA PRO A 458 -20.94 13.09 -0.21
C PRO A 458 -19.71 12.20 -0.50
N PHE A 459 -18.55 12.61 -0.04
CA PHE A 459 -17.30 11.87 -0.18
C PHE A 459 -17.13 10.77 0.87
N GLY A 460 -17.79 10.90 2.03
CA GLY A 460 -17.82 9.94 3.11
C GLY A 460 -18.97 8.94 3.06
N GLU A 461 -19.94 9.13 2.14
CA GLU A 461 -21.19 8.36 2.09
C GLU A 461 -20.95 6.84 1.99
N ARG A 462 -20.09 6.40 1.08
CA ARG A 462 -19.82 4.98 0.88
C ARG A 462 -19.21 4.31 2.13
N PRO A 463 -18.13 4.82 2.75
CA PRO A 463 -17.62 4.30 4.01
C PRO A 463 -18.62 4.37 5.16
N ARG A 464 -19.45 5.43 5.24
CA ARG A 464 -20.50 5.58 6.26
C ARG A 464 -21.52 4.45 6.17
N ILE A 465 -22.10 4.22 4.99
CA ILE A 465 -23.06 3.13 4.75
C ILE A 465 -22.43 1.77 5.13
N GLY A 466 -21.16 1.55 4.76
CA GLY A 466 -20.45 0.33 5.10
C GLY A 466 -20.28 0.14 6.62
N LYS A 467 -19.88 1.19 7.34
CA LYS A 467 -19.73 1.14 8.81
C LYS A 467 -21.09 0.96 9.52
N GLU A 468 -22.16 1.57 9.02
CA GLU A 468 -23.52 1.32 9.54
C GLU A 468 -23.94 -0.15 9.40
N LYS A 469 -23.61 -0.79 8.25
CA LYS A 469 -23.85 -2.23 8.05
C LYS A 469 -22.99 -3.09 8.97
N LEU A 470 -21.76 -2.67 9.26
CA LEU A 470 -20.86 -3.37 10.17
C LEU A 470 -21.39 -3.33 11.61
N PHE A 471 -21.75 -2.15 12.10
CA PHE A 471 -22.21 -1.97 13.49
C PHE A 471 -23.58 -2.63 13.78
N LYS A 472 -24.41 -2.86 12.74
CA LYS A 472 -25.64 -3.66 12.90
C LYS A 472 -25.40 -5.13 13.23
N VAL A 473 -24.20 -5.66 12.98
CA VAL A 473 -23.86 -7.05 13.31
C VAL A 473 -23.59 -7.24 14.80
N LEU A 474 -23.21 -6.16 15.49
CA LEU A 474 -22.90 -6.15 16.93
C LEU A 474 -24.13 -5.96 17.83
N LYS A 475 -25.31 -5.72 17.23
CA LYS A 475 -26.60 -5.65 17.91
C LYS A 475 -27.32 -7.00 17.82
#